data_b251ae4053cc1247238e7abd06fd491e
#
_entry.id   b251ae4053cc1247238e7abd06fd491e
#
_cell.length_a   1.000
_cell.length_b   1.000
_cell.length_c   1.000
_cell.angle_alpha   90.00
_cell.angle_beta   90.00
_cell.angle_gamma   90.00
#
_symmetry.space_group_name_H-M   'P 1'
#
loop_
_entity.id
_entity.type
_entity.pdbx_description
1 polymer ?
#
loop_
_entity_poly.entity_id
_entity_poly.type
_entity_poly.pdbx_seq_one_letter_code
_entity_poly.pdbx_strand_id
1 'polypeptide(L)'
;MLYTPMSKKDASLLNPLQLAYMGDSVWEMIVRRRLIFQRKNVHHMHIECVKKVNASAQAIGMNQIQSKITADETAIFLRGRNAHTKHPAPKNQNPADYAESTGFEALLGYLYLTGNFERLKEIENIIFGEETDHA
;
A
#
# COMPACT_ATOMS: atom_id res chain seq x y z
N MET A 1 -6.60 4.89 19.75
CA MET A 1 -6.72 4.02 18.56
C MET A 1 -8.18 3.93 18.16
N LEU A 2 -8.49 4.07 16.90
CA LEU A 2 -9.87 4.11 16.42
C LEU A 2 -10.52 2.72 16.32
N TYR A 3 -9.74 1.67 16.47
CA TYR A 3 -10.23 0.29 16.30
C TYR A 3 -9.33 -0.68 17.06
N THR A 4 -9.85 -1.90 17.29
CA THR A 4 -9.09 -2.99 17.87
C THR A 4 -8.35 -3.74 16.75
N PRO A 5 -7.03 -3.94 16.85
CA PRO A 5 -6.31 -4.67 15.82
C PRO A 5 -6.78 -6.13 15.72
N MET A 6 -6.75 -6.66 14.51
CA MET A 6 -6.95 -8.09 14.26
C MET A 6 -5.70 -8.86 14.64
N SER A 7 -5.85 -10.11 15.02
CA SER A 7 -4.70 -11.01 15.16
C SER A 7 -4.09 -11.27 13.79
N LYS A 8 -2.80 -11.61 13.76
CA LYS A 8 -2.14 -12.00 12.52
C LYS A 8 -2.82 -13.20 11.87
N LYS A 9 -3.27 -14.15 12.70
CA LYS A 9 -3.99 -15.34 12.22
C LYS A 9 -5.28 -14.95 11.52
N ASP A 10 -6.11 -14.14 12.14
CA ASP A 10 -7.39 -13.74 11.57
C ASP A 10 -7.19 -12.93 10.29
N ALA A 11 -6.25 -11.99 10.28
CA ALA A 11 -5.96 -11.20 9.09
C ALA A 11 -5.44 -12.07 7.95
N SER A 12 -4.61 -13.07 8.23
CA SER A 12 -4.08 -13.96 7.19
C SER A 12 -5.15 -14.88 6.59
N LEU A 13 -6.28 -15.06 7.27
CA LEU A 13 -7.40 -15.86 6.76
C LEU A 13 -8.31 -15.06 5.83
N LEU A 14 -8.16 -13.75 5.76
CA LEU A 14 -8.94 -12.94 4.84
C LEU A 14 -8.54 -13.22 3.39
N ASN A 15 -9.51 -13.03 2.49
CA ASN A 15 -9.22 -13.08 1.06
C ASN A 15 -8.21 -11.97 0.73
N PRO A 16 -7.17 -12.26 -0.07
CA PRO A 16 -6.17 -11.24 -0.41
C PRO A 16 -6.76 -9.99 -1.06
N LEU A 17 -7.88 -10.09 -1.76
CA LEU A 17 -8.55 -8.92 -2.33
C LEU A 17 -9.23 -8.07 -1.26
N GLN A 18 -9.66 -8.66 -0.15
CA GLN A 18 -10.15 -7.90 1.00
C GLN A 18 -9.01 -7.12 1.66
N LEU A 19 -7.85 -7.75 1.79
CA LEU A 19 -6.65 -7.07 2.30
C LEU A 19 -6.26 -5.91 1.38
N ALA A 20 -6.27 -6.13 0.08
CA ALA A 20 -5.94 -5.10 -0.91
C ALA A 20 -6.95 -3.94 -0.88
N TYR A 21 -8.24 -4.25 -0.72
CA TYR A 21 -9.28 -3.24 -0.59
C TYR A 21 -8.99 -2.28 0.57
N MET A 22 -8.58 -2.84 1.71
CA MET A 22 -8.18 -2.02 2.85
C MET A 22 -6.88 -1.26 2.55
N GLY A 23 -5.91 -1.94 1.97
CA GLY A 23 -4.59 -1.36 1.66
C GLY A 23 -4.64 -0.21 0.67
N ASP A 24 -5.60 -0.21 -0.24
CA ASP A 24 -5.82 0.91 -1.15
C ASP A 24 -6.10 2.20 -0.36
N SER A 25 -6.99 2.13 0.61
CA SER A 25 -7.29 3.27 1.49
C SER A 25 -6.10 3.66 2.36
N VAL A 26 -5.36 2.69 2.86
CA VAL A 26 -4.18 2.93 3.70
C VAL A 26 -3.12 3.70 2.91
N TRP A 27 -2.83 3.27 1.69
CA TRP A 27 -1.82 3.94 0.86
C TRP A 27 -2.25 5.35 0.49
N GLU A 28 -3.50 5.53 0.12
CA GLU A 28 -4.02 6.87 -0.20
C GLU A 28 -3.93 7.80 1.01
N MET A 29 -4.25 7.30 2.20
CA MET A 29 -4.12 8.09 3.43
C MET A 29 -2.67 8.49 3.68
N ILE A 30 -1.73 7.58 3.51
CA ILE A 30 -0.30 7.86 3.66
C ILE A 30 0.14 8.96 2.69
N VAL A 31 -0.24 8.84 1.43
CA VAL A 31 0.14 9.83 0.40
C VAL A 31 -0.48 11.18 0.70
N ARG A 32 -1.78 11.23 1.03
CA ARG A 32 -2.46 12.48 1.37
C ARG A 32 -1.82 13.18 2.57
N ARG A 33 -1.47 12.40 3.58
CA ARG A 33 -0.81 12.95 4.77
C ARG A 33 0.51 13.62 4.40
N ARG A 34 1.34 12.97 3.58
CA ARG A 34 2.60 13.56 3.13
C ARG A 34 2.37 14.84 2.34
N LEU A 35 1.37 14.87 1.47
CA LEU A 35 1.06 16.06 0.68
C LEU A 35 0.61 17.23 1.54
N ILE A 36 -0.13 16.97 2.63
CA ILE A 36 -0.52 18.01 3.58
C ILE A 36 0.70 18.67 4.21
N PHE A 37 1.72 17.90 4.55
CA PHE A 37 2.96 18.46 5.11
C PHE A 37 3.72 19.33 4.12
N GLN A 38 3.50 19.16 2.82
CA GLN A 38 4.10 20.02 1.80
C GLN A 38 3.38 21.36 1.65
N ARG A 39 2.21 21.50 2.30
CA ARG A 39 1.45 22.76 2.37
C ARG A 39 1.03 23.35 1.02
N LYS A 40 0.77 22.50 0.05
CA LYS A 40 0.27 22.93 -1.26
C LYS A 40 -1.26 23.06 -1.21
N ASN A 41 -1.83 23.74 -2.19
CA ASN A 41 -3.29 23.86 -2.26
C ASN A 41 -3.95 22.53 -2.61
N VAL A 42 -5.26 22.41 -2.34
CA VAL A 42 -6.00 21.15 -2.50
C VAL A 42 -5.98 20.65 -3.94
N HIS A 43 -6.10 21.55 -4.91
CA HIS A 43 -6.04 21.18 -6.33
C HIS A 43 -4.71 20.51 -6.68
N HIS A 44 -3.60 21.10 -6.24
CA HIS A 44 -2.27 20.55 -6.46
C HIS A 44 -2.08 19.23 -5.74
N MET A 45 -2.58 19.10 -4.50
CA MET A 45 -2.54 17.85 -3.75
C MET A 45 -3.26 16.73 -4.50
N HIS A 46 -4.43 17.03 -5.07
CA HIS A 46 -5.20 16.03 -5.82
C HIS A 46 -4.42 15.50 -7.03
N ILE A 47 -3.83 16.40 -7.80
CA ILE A 47 -3.02 16.05 -8.97
C ILE A 47 -1.82 15.17 -8.56
N GLU A 48 -1.10 15.57 -7.52
CA GLU A 48 0.06 14.82 -7.04
C GLU A 48 -0.35 13.47 -6.46
N CYS A 49 -1.49 13.41 -5.75
CA CYS A 49 -1.98 12.15 -5.19
C CYS A 49 -2.23 11.11 -6.28
N VAL A 50 -2.92 11.50 -7.35
CA VAL A 50 -3.23 10.58 -8.46
C VAL A 50 -1.96 9.96 -9.04
N LYS A 51 -0.87 10.72 -9.12
CA LYS A 51 0.42 10.23 -9.64
C LYS A 51 1.07 9.19 -8.72
N LYS A 52 0.74 9.19 -7.43
CA LYS A 52 1.39 8.34 -6.43
C LYS A 52 0.56 7.13 -6.02
N VAL A 53 -0.75 7.16 -6.27
CA VAL A 53 -1.64 6.06 -5.88
C VAL A 53 -2.01 5.14 -7.04
N ASN A 54 -1.59 5.44 -8.26
CA ASN A 54 -1.89 4.58 -9.40
C ASN A 54 -1.06 3.29 -9.35
N ALA A 55 -1.50 2.29 -10.13
CA ALA A 55 -0.89 0.96 -10.11
C ALA A 55 0.61 0.99 -10.48
N SER A 56 0.99 1.81 -11.44
CA SER A 56 2.39 1.93 -11.87
C SER A 56 3.27 2.46 -10.73
N ALA A 57 2.83 3.50 -10.03
CA ALA A 57 3.56 4.07 -8.91
C ALA A 57 3.67 3.06 -7.75
N GLN A 58 2.62 2.33 -7.47
CA GLN A 58 2.64 1.30 -6.43
C GLN A 58 3.56 0.13 -6.81
N ALA A 59 3.60 -0.27 -8.06
CA ALA A 59 4.52 -1.31 -8.54
C ALA A 59 5.98 -0.87 -8.36
N ILE A 60 6.29 0.38 -8.66
CA ILE A 60 7.63 0.95 -8.41
C ILE A 60 7.96 0.90 -6.93
N GLY A 61 7.02 1.33 -6.08
CA GLY A 61 7.19 1.28 -4.62
C GLY A 61 7.43 -0.15 -4.12
N MET A 62 6.71 -1.11 -4.63
CA MET A 62 6.89 -2.52 -4.26
C MET A 62 8.29 -3.01 -4.62
N ASN A 63 8.81 -2.63 -5.79
CA ASN A 63 10.17 -3.00 -6.19
C ASN A 63 11.21 -2.43 -5.22
N GLN A 64 10.97 -1.26 -4.66
CA GLN A 64 11.90 -0.64 -3.71
C GLN A 64 11.95 -1.38 -2.36
N ILE A 65 10.85 -2.00 -1.95
CA ILE A 65 10.78 -2.68 -0.64
C ILE A 65 10.99 -4.19 -0.74
N GLN A 66 10.97 -4.77 -1.92
CA GLN A 66 10.92 -6.23 -2.12
C GLN A 66 12.06 -6.97 -1.43
N SER A 67 13.25 -6.43 -1.42
CA SER A 67 14.41 -7.05 -0.76
C SER A 67 14.45 -6.80 0.74
N LYS A 68 13.53 -6.02 1.28
CA LYS A 68 13.55 -5.56 2.68
C LYS A 68 12.35 -6.06 3.48
N ILE A 69 11.45 -6.81 2.86
CA ILE A 69 10.28 -7.35 3.55
C ILE A 69 10.57 -8.75 4.10
N THR A 70 9.84 -9.13 5.13
CA THR A 70 9.98 -10.42 5.80
C THR A 70 9.35 -11.54 4.98
N ALA A 71 9.61 -12.80 5.39
CA ALA A 71 8.98 -13.95 4.74
C ALA A 71 7.46 -13.92 4.86
N ASP A 72 6.93 -13.52 6.02
CA ASP A 72 5.48 -13.41 6.24
C ASP A 72 4.89 -12.31 5.35
N GLU A 73 5.56 -11.17 5.26
CA GLU A 73 5.13 -10.08 4.40
C GLU A 73 5.15 -10.47 2.92
N THR A 74 6.19 -11.18 2.52
CA THR A 74 6.31 -11.69 1.15
C THR A 74 5.14 -12.64 0.82
N ALA A 75 4.77 -13.52 1.76
CA ALA A 75 3.67 -14.45 1.55
C ALA A 75 2.34 -13.71 1.32
N ILE A 76 2.06 -12.67 2.09
CA ILE A 76 0.86 -11.84 1.92
C ILE A 76 0.89 -11.13 0.56
N PHE A 77 2.03 -10.53 0.22
CA PHE A 77 2.21 -9.87 -1.08
C PHE A 77 1.92 -10.83 -2.23
N LEU A 78 2.52 -12.01 -2.20
CA LEU A 78 2.36 -12.98 -3.29
C LEU A 78 0.91 -13.45 -3.43
N ARG A 79 0.19 -13.63 -2.34
CA ARG A 79 -1.23 -13.98 -2.39
C ARG A 79 -2.04 -12.90 -3.11
N GLY A 80 -1.76 -11.63 -2.81
CA GLY A 80 -2.43 -10.51 -3.48
C GLY A 80 -2.09 -10.43 -4.94
N ARG A 81 -0.81 -10.54 -5.28
CA ARG A 81 -0.35 -10.52 -6.67
C ARG A 81 -0.97 -11.65 -7.48
N ASN A 82 -1.05 -12.84 -6.91
CA ASN A 82 -1.54 -14.03 -7.62
C ASN A 82 -3.06 -14.11 -7.70
N ALA A 83 -3.79 -13.27 -6.98
CA ALA A 83 -5.25 -13.21 -7.04
C ALA A 83 -5.76 -12.83 -8.45
N HIS A 84 -4.91 -12.25 -9.29
CA HIS A 84 -5.27 -11.81 -10.64
C HIS A 84 -5.47 -12.92 -11.65
N THR A 85 -5.15 -14.14 -11.34
CA THR A 85 -5.51 -15.26 -12.22
C THR A 85 -7.02 -15.37 -12.40
N LYS A 86 -7.82 -14.87 -11.42
CA LYS A 86 -9.29 -14.90 -11.44
C LYS A 86 -9.92 -13.54 -11.69
N HIS A 87 -9.16 -12.47 -11.57
CA HIS A 87 -9.65 -11.09 -11.64
C HIS A 87 -8.69 -10.28 -12.52
N PRO A 88 -8.90 -10.29 -13.85
CA PRO A 88 -7.98 -9.60 -14.76
C PRO A 88 -7.96 -8.09 -14.54
N ALA A 89 -6.87 -7.48 -14.96
CA ALA A 89 -6.67 -6.04 -14.85
C ALA A 89 -7.72 -5.27 -15.68
N PRO A 90 -8.06 -4.04 -15.25
CA PRO A 90 -8.86 -3.14 -16.08
C PRO A 90 -8.24 -2.91 -17.44
N LYS A 91 -9.07 -2.61 -18.43
CA LYS A 91 -8.72 -2.59 -19.85
C LYS A 91 -7.51 -1.71 -20.20
N ASN A 92 -7.32 -0.59 -19.50
CA ASN A 92 -6.29 0.40 -19.82
C ASN A 92 -5.08 0.35 -18.87
N GLN A 93 -4.91 -0.72 -18.11
CA GLN A 93 -3.79 -0.86 -17.18
C GLN A 93 -2.89 -2.00 -17.59
N ASN A 94 -1.57 -1.82 -17.33
CA ASN A 94 -0.60 -2.89 -17.51
C ASN A 94 -0.92 -4.02 -16.53
N PRO A 95 -1.16 -5.26 -16.99
CA PRO A 95 -1.53 -6.36 -16.09
C PRO A 95 -0.49 -6.68 -15.03
N ALA A 96 0.80 -6.57 -15.35
CA ALA A 96 1.87 -6.84 -14.40
C ALA A 96 1.90 -5.78 -13.29
N ASP A 97 1.78 -4.51 -13.64
CA ASP A 97 1.72 -3.42 -12.67
C ASP A 97 0.49 -3.53 -11.79
N TYR A 98 -0.65 -3.88 -12.37
CA TYR A 98 -1.88 -4.04 -11.62
C TYR A 98 -1.77 -5.19 -10.60
N ALA A 99 -1.19 -6.32 -11.00
CA ALA A 99 -0.96 -7.45 -10.11
C ALA A 99 -0.02 -7.07 -8.96
N GLU A 100 1.10 -6.41 -9.27
CA GLU A 100 2.05 -5.93 -8.26
C GLU A 100 1.39 -4.95 -7.30
N SER A 101 0.58 -4.02 -7.81
CA SER A 101 -0.11 -3.05 -6.97
C SER A 101 -1.12 -3.71 -6.04
N THR A 102 -1.82 -4.74 -6.50
CA THR A 102 -2.75 -5.48 -5.65
C THR A 102 -2.01 -6.21 -4.53
N GLY A 103 -0.86 -6.81 -4.85
CA GLY A 103 -0.02 -7.44 -3.83
C GLY A 103 0.51 -6.43 -2.81
N PHE A 104 0.95 -5.28 -3.27
CA PHE A 104 1.40 -4.19 -2.42
C PHE A 104 0.27 -3.72 -1.48
N GLU A 105 -0.90 -3.48 -2.03
CA GLU A 105 -2.07 -3.09 -1.25
C GLU A 105 -2.47 -4.16 -0.23
N ALA A 106 -2.40 -5.44 -0.61
CA ALA A 106 -2.69 -6.53 0.31
C ALA A 106 -1.73 -6.51 1.51
N LEU A 107 -0.45 -6.27 1.26
CA LEU A 107 0.55 -6.14 2.33
C LEU A 107 0.22 -4.96 3.24
N LEU A 108 -0.07 -3.80 2.69
CA LEU A 108 -0.40 -2.62 3.49
C LEU A 108 -1.68 -2.83 4.30
N GLY A 109 -2.69 -3.44 3.71
CA GLY A 109 -3.93 -3.76 4.40
C GLY A 109 -3.71 -4.71 5.57
N TYR A 110 -2.89 -5.74 5.37
CA TYR A 110 -2.52 -6.68 6.42
C TYR A 110 -1.83 -5.97 7.59
N LEU A 111 -0.84 -5.13 7.28
CA LEU A 111 -0.10 -4.40 8.32
C LEU A 111 -1.01 -3.43 9.09
N TYR A 112 -1.90 -2.76 8.40
CA TYR A 112 -2.84 -1.84 9.05
C TYR A 112 -3.82 -2.60 9.96
N LEU A 113 -4.44 -3.66 9.46
CA LEU A 113 -5.43 -4.42 10.22
C LEU A 113 -4.83 -5.10 11.45
N THR A 114 -3.57 -5.47 11.38
CA THR A 114 -2.87 -6.08 12.52
C THR A 114 -2.22 -5.05 13.46
N GLY A 115 -2.38 -3.75 13.18
CA GLY A 115 -1.86 -2.70 14.03
C GLY A 115 -0.36 -2.44 13.89
N ASN A 116 0.27 -2.90 12.81
CA ASN A 116 1.70 -2.74 12.59
C ASN A 116 2.04 -1.37 11.98
N PHE A 117 1.73 -0.31 12.69
CA PHE A 117 1.89 1.06 12.20
C PHE A 117 3.35 1.46 12.04
N GLU A 118 4.23 0.99 12.92
CA GLU A 118 5.66 1.26 12.79
C GLU A 118 6.22 0.66 11.51
N ARG A 119 5.76 -0.52 11.14
CA ARG A 119 6.19 -1.16 9.90
C ARG A 119 5.67 -0.41 8.68
N LEU A 120 4.44 0.08 8.72
CA LEU A 120 3.90 0.93 7.66
C LEU A 120 4.75 2.18 7.46
N LYS A 121 5.18 2.80 8.56
CA LYS A 121 6.05 3.97 8.50
C LYS A 121 7.41 3.66 7.91
N GLU A 122 8.00 2.51 8.27
CA GLU A 122 9.26 2.06 7.67
C GLU A 122 9.14 1.90 6.15
N ILE A 123 8.06 1.27 5.69
CA ILE A 123 7.79 1.08 4.25
C ILE A 123 7.62 2.44 3.57
N GLU A 124 6.85 3.32 4.16
CA GLU A 124 6.66 4.68 3.66
C GLU A 124 8.00 5.39 3.50
N ASN A 125 8.87 5.31 4.50
CA ASN A 125 10.16 5.97 4.48
C ASN A 125 11.12 5.38 3.44
N ILE A 126 11.04 4.08 3.19
CA ILE A 126 11.83 3.45 2.13
C ILE A 126 11.43 4.01 0.77
N ILE A 127 10.14 4.19 0.54
CA ILE A 127 9.61 4.62 -0.75
C ILE A 127 9.81 6.13 -0.97
N PHE A 128 9.55 6.93 0.03
CA PHE A 128 9.54 8.40 -0.10
C PHE A 128 10.72 9.10 0.58
N GLY A 129 11.51 8.39 1.36
CA GLY A 129 12.51 8.99 2.24
C GLY A 129 11.85 9.46 3.55
N GLU A 130 12.69 9.75 4.54
CA GLU A 130 12.20 10.21 5.83
C GLU A 130 11.51 11.57 5.70
N GLU A 131 10.41 11.75 6.45
CA GLU A 131 9.75 13.05 6.53
C GLU A 131 10.68 14.02 7.24
N THR A 132 10.90 15.15 6.59
CA THR A 132 11.55 16.28 7.26
C THR A 132 10.47 17.13 7.91
N ASP A 133 10.72 17.54 9.16
CA ASP A 133 9.84 18.43 9.86
C ASP A 133 9.96 19.82 9.24
N HIS A 134 8.94 20.23 8.52
CA HIS A 134 8.87 21.56 7.92
C HIS A 134 8.18 22.49 8.91
N ALA A 135 8.94 22.90 9.87
CA ALA A 135 8.43 23.91 10.80
C ALA A 135 8.15 25.23 10.06
#